data_3d4bba7463d58efd3bf8d5a49afcfee9
#
_entry.id   3d4bba7463d58efd3bf8d5a49afcfee9
#
_cell.length_a   1.000
_cell.length_b   1.000
_cell.length_c   1.000
_cell.angle_alpha   90.00
_cell.angle_beta   90.00
_cell.angle_gamma   90.00
#
_symmetry.space_group_name_H-M   'P 1'
#
loop_
_entity.id
_entity.type
_entity.pdbx_description
1 polymer ?
#
loop_
_entity_poly.entity_id
_entity_poly.type
_entity_poly.pdbx_seq_one_letter_code
_entity_poly.pdbx_strand_id
1 'polypeptide(L)'
;MLNNVSLTGRLTKEPEVFKTAADLELVRFTLAVDRVFKSKTGQRETDFIECVIFGKRALIFASSTTKGSLIGIAGRISNNHFENKQGEQQWRTSVVVDNFAWLESRAMTESRRSGSMQATGTDGMPPGAPAEPAEIATDDLPF
;
A
#
# COMPACT_ATOMS: atom_id res chain seq x y z
N MET A 1 22.23 18.45 0.40
CA MET A 1 21.81 17.14 -0.14
C MET A 1 20.33 16.94 0.15
N LEU A 2 19.61 16.37 -0.80
CA LEU A 2 18.17 16.09 -0.67
C LEU A 2 17.94 14.58 -0.67
N ASN A 3 17.15 14.08 0.27
CA ASN A 3 16.65 12.72 0.31
C ASN A 3 15.19 12.77 0.74
N ASN A 4 14.31 12.85 -0.23
CA ASN A 4 12.89 13.02 -0.01
C ASN A 4 12.10 12.13 -0.98
N VAL A 5 11.14 11.40 -0.45
CA VAL A 5 10.28 10.49 -1.19
C VAL A 5 8.84 10.76 -0.81
N SER A 6 7.98 10.90 -1.80
CA SER A 6 6.53 10.97 -1.63
C SER A 6 5.88 9.92 -2.49
N LEU A 7 5.10 9.04 -1.88
CA LEU A 7 4.44 7.93 -2.55
C LEU A 7 2.96 7.87 -2.17
N THR A 8 2.15 7.45 -3.11
CA THR A 8 0.75 7.11 -2.89
C THR A 8 0.51 5.70 -3.41
N GLY A 9 -0.11 4.86 -2.62
CA GLY A 9 -0.38 3.48 -3.00
C GLY A 9 -1.25 2.73 -2.01
N ARG A 10 -1.40 1.44 -2.25
CA ARG A 10 -2.22 0.55 -1.40
C ARG A 10 -1.34 -0.42 -0.63
N LEU A 11 -1.74 -0.71 0.62
CA LEU A 11 -1.09 -1.76 1.40
C LEU A 11 -1.33 -3.13 0.77
N THR A 12 -0.26 -3.91 0.61
CA THR A 12 -0.33 -5.27 0.04
C THR A 12 -0.76 -6.32 1.04
N LYS A 13 -0.47 -6.07 2.32
CA LYS A 13 -0.80 -6.94 3.46
C LYS A 13 -1.13 -6.10 4.70
N GLU A 14 -1.59 -6.77 5.75
CA GLU A 14 -1.71 -6.14 7.05
C GLU A 14 -0.34 -5.62 7.53
N PRO A 15 -0.29 -4.42 8.13
CA PRO A 15 0.95 -3.90 8.67
C PRO A 15 1.45 -4.74 9.87
N GLU A 16 2.72 -5.06 9.86
CA GLU A 16 3.35 -5.87 10.90
C GLU A 16 4.03 -4.98 11.94
N VAL A 17 3.65 -5.16 13.20
CA VAL A 17 4.23 -4.42 14.34
C VAL A 17 5.39 -5.20 14.93
N PHE A 18 6.52 -4.53 15.09
CA PHE A 18 7.72 -5.08 15.72
C PHE A 18 8.18 -4.19 16.87
N LYS A 19 8.84 -4.79 17.85
CA LYS A 19 9.60 -4.08 18.86
C LYS A 19 11.08 -4.36 18.69
N THR A 20 11.89 -3.31 18.74
CA THR A 20 13.35 -3.45 18.76
C THR A 20 13.85 -3.82 20.17
N ALA A 21 15.11 -4.26 20.28
CA ALA A 21 15.75 -4.55 21.57
C ALA A 21 15.82 -3.31 22.49
N ALA A 22 15.74 -2.11 21.96
CA ALA A 22 15.67 -0.83 22.68
C ALA A 22 14.24 -0.42 23.04
N ASP A 23 13.25 -1.34 22.95
CA ASP A 23 11.83 -1.11 23.21
C ASP A 23 11.18 -0.04 22.30
N LEU A 24 11.77 0.17 21.12
CA LEU A 24 11.24 1.05 20.10
C LEU A 24 10.24 0.29 19.22
N GLU A 25 9.04 0.82 19.12
CA GLU A 25 8.00 0.27 18.25
C GLU A 25 8.25 0.68 16.81
N LEU A 26 8.08 -0.27 15.89
CA LEU A 26 8.14 -0.02 14.46
C LEU A 26 7.11 -0.85 13.72
N VAL A 27 6.65 -0.35 12.60
CA VAL A 27 5.75 -1.04 11.68
C VAL A 27 6.41 -1.17 10.33
N ARG A 28 6.43 -2.38 9.79
CA ARG A 28 6.81 -2.65 8.40
C ARG A 28 5.58 -2.94 7.56
N PHE A 29 5.58 -2.39 6.38
CA PHE A 29 4.53 -2.64 5.40
C PHE A 29 5.08 -2.49 3.99
N THR A 30 4.39 -3.08 3.03
CA THR A 30 4.72 -2.94 1.61
C THR A 30 3.63 -2.16 0.92
N LEU A 31 4.02 -1.13 0.21
CA LEU A 31 3.14 -0.25 -0.54
C LEU A 31 3.18 -0.66 -2.02
N ALA A 32 2.04 -0.93 -2.60
CA ALA A 32 1.87 -1.14 -4.03
C ALA A 32 1.61 0.21 -4.69
N VAL A 33 2.56 0.64 -5.52
CA VAL A 33 2.52 1.91 -6.24
C VAL A 33 2.45 1.63 -7.73
N ASP A 34 1.35 2.00 -8.36
CA ASP A 34 1.16 1.82 -9.78
C ASP A 34 1.99 2.82 -10.58
N ARG A 35 2.67 2.32 -11.61
CA ARG A 35 3.41 3.19 -12.54
C ARG A 35 2.45 4.02 -13.38
N VAL A 36 2.82 5.25 -13.66
CA VAL A 36 2.01 6.19 -14.46
C VAL A 36 1.88 5.70 -15.90
N PHE A 37 2.94 5.09 -16.45
CA PHE A 37 2.96 4.62 -17.83
C PHE A 37 2.60 3.14 -17.92
N LYS A 38 1.81 2.82 -18.95
CA LYS A 38 1.53 1.42 -19.30
C LYS A 38 2.74 0.82 -20.01
N SER A 39 2.96 -0.48 -19.82
CA SER A 39 3.96 -1.22 -20.58
C SER A 39 3.58 -1.30 -22.08
N LYS A 40 4.51 -1.73 -22.91
CA LYS A 40 4.26 -1.93 -24.36
C LYS A 40 3.13 -2.92 -24.64
N THR A 41 2.80 -3.78 -23.68
CA THR A 41 1.70 -4.74 -23.74
C THR A 41 0.35 -4.19 -23.25
N GLY A 42 0.30 -2.90 -22.88
CA GLY A 42 -0.91 -2.23 -22.39
C GLY A 42 -1.23 -2.50 -20.93
N GLN A 43 -0.41 -3.28 -20.22
CA GLN A 43 -0.59 -3.55 -18.79
C GLN A 43 0.10 -2.48 -17.94
N ARG A 44 -0.53 -2.15 -16.81
CA ARG A 44 0.05 -1.25 -15.82
C ARG A 44 0.92 -2.07 -14.86
N GLU A 45 2.18 -1.69 -14.75
CA GLU A 45 3.10 -2.29 -13.81
C GLU A 45 2.97 -1.63 -12.43
N THR A 46 3.17 -2.41 -11.38
CA THR A 46 3.11 -1.97 -9.99
C THR A 46 4.45 -2.20 -9.33
N ASP A 47 4.96 -1.19 -8.66
CA ASP A 47 6.17 -1.29 -7.84
C ASP A 47 5.78 -1.59 -6.39
N PHE A 48 6.43 -2.59 -5.80
CA PHE A 48 6.25 -2.97 -4.40
C PHE A 48 7.38 -2.37 -3.56
N ILE A 49 7.05 -1.38 -2.76
CA ILE A 49 8.04 -0.60 -2.01
C ILE A 49 7.90 -0.91 -0.52
N GLU A 50 9.01 -1.36 0.07
CA GLU A 50 9.08 -1.63 1.50
C GLU A 50 9.21 -0.32 2.28
N CYS A 51 8.34 -0.15 3.27
CA CYS A 51 8.26 1.04 4.10
C CYS A 51 8.32 0.67 5.58
N VAL A 52 8.84 1.60 6.36
CA VAL A 52 8.99 1.46 7.80
C VAL A 52 8.57 2.76 8.50
N ILE A 53 7.79 2.63 9.57
CA ILE A 53 7.42 3.73 10.47
C ILE A 53 7.93 3.41 11.86
N PHE A 54 8.60 4.37 12.51
CA PHE A 54 9.11 4.24 13.87
C PHE A 54 8.29 5.02 14.88
N GLY A 55 8.29 4.53 16.12
CA GLY A 55 7.73 5.21 17.28
C GLY A 55 6.21 5.08 17.42
N LYS A 56 5.62 5.96 18.21
CA LYS A 56 4.18 5.94 18.53
C LYS A 56 3.26 6.03 17.31
N ARG A 57 3.72 6.69 16.26
CA ARG A 57 2.99 6.78 14.99
C ARG A 57 2.81 5.43 14.30
N ALA A 58 3.74 4.51 14.53
CA ALA A 58 3.65 3.14 14.03
C ALA A 58 2.39 2.44 14.52
N LEU A 59 2.08 2.56 15.81
CA LEU A 59 0.87 1.95 16.39
C LEU A 59 -0.42 2.57 15.85
N ILE A 60 -0.45 3.90 15.70
CA ILE A 60 -1.59 4.60 15.10
C ILE A 60 -1.80 4.13 13.67
N PHE A 61 -0.73 4.02 12.90
CA PHE A 61 -0.79 3.52 11.54
C PHE A 61 -1.33 2.09 11.47
N ALA A 62 -0.78 1.18 12.28
CA ALA A 62 -1.19 -0.22 12.30
C ALA A 62 -2.65 -0.40 12.72
N SER A 63 -3.14 0.38 13.68
CA SER A 63 -4.54 0.30 14.14
C SER A 63 -5.54 0.89 13.14
N SER A 64 -5.09 1.82 12.29
CA SER A 64 -5.95 2.59 11.39
C SER A 64 -5.93 2.12 9.95
N THR A 65 -5.04 1.20 9.60
CA THR A 65 -4.87 0.68 8.24
C THR A 65 -5.08 -0.83 8.20
N THR A 66 -5.45 -1.31 7.03
CA THR A 66 -5.63 -2.74 6.74
C THR A 66 -5.11 -3.04 5.34
N LYS A 67 -5.00 -4.31 4.99
CA LYS A 67 -4.69 -4.72 3.62
C LYS A 67 -5.60 -3.99 2.62
N GLY A 68 -5.01 -3.39 1.60
CA GLY A 68 -5.71 -2.65 0.55
C GLY A 68 -6.01 -1.18 0.85
N SER A 69 -5.74 -0.69 2.06
CA SER A 69 -5.91 0.74 2.40
C SER A 69 -5.09 1.62 1.49
N LEU A 70 -5.69 2.70 0.99
CA LEU A 70 -5.04 3.73 0.19
C LEU A 70 -4.43 4.78 1.09
N ILE A 71 -3.13 4.95 1.02
CA ILE A 71 -2.38 5.89 1.84
C ILE A 71 -1.38 6.70 1.01
N GLY A 72 -1.10 7.91 1.49
CA GLY A 72 0.02 8.72 1.06
C GLY A 72 1.11 8.72 2.12
N ILE A 73 2.36 8.62 1.73
CA ILE A 73 3.50 8.70 2.63
C ILE A 73 4.52 9.72 2.12
N ALA A 74 5.20 10.34 3.07
CA ALA A 74 6.37 11.18 2.82
C ALA A 74 7.49 10.74 3.76
N GLY A 75 8.69 10.62 3.24
CA GLY A 75 9.83 10.16 4.00
C GLY A 75 11.13 10.23 3.22
N ARG A 76 12.07 9.36 3.54
CA ARG A 76 13.38 9.27 2.92
C ARG A 76 13.74 7.84 2.58
N ILE A 77 14.61 7.67 1.58
CA ILE A 77 15.19 6.37 1.26
C ILE A 77 16.30 6.06 2.28
N SER A 78 16.28 4.85 2.80
CA SER A 78 17.32 4.30 3.66
C SER A 78 17.83 2.98 3.11
N ASN A 79 19.14 2.87 3.04
CA ASN A 79 19.82 1.66 2.60
C ASN A 79 20.52 1.05 3.82
N ASN A 80 20.06 -0.12 4.23
CA ASN A 80 20.63 -0.85 5.35
C ASN A 80 21.41 -2.06 4.87
N HIS A 81 22.58 -2.25 5.45
CA HIS A 81 23.37 -3.47 5.32
C HIS A 81 22.86 -4.49 6.32
N PHE A 82 22.67 -5.69 5.88
CA PHE A 82 22.52 -6.83 6.77
C PHE A 82 23.29 -8.04 6.22
N GLU A 83 23.80 -8.84 7.14
CA GLU A 83 24.45 -10.10 6.83
C GLU A 83 23.42 -11.20 6.85
N ASN A 84 23.31 -11.95 5.73
CA ASN A 84 22.41 -13.09 5.68
C ASN A 84 23.00 -14.27 6.44
N LYS A 85 22.20 -15.33 6.64
CA LYS A 85 22.62 -16.54 7.35
C LYS A 85 23.81 -17.28 6.70
N GLN A 86 24.17 -16.92 5.47
CA GLN A 86 25.28 -17.47 4.70
C GLN A 86 26.55 -16.62 4.75
N GLY A 87 26.54 -15.52 5.52
CA GLY A 87 27.67 -14.61 5.66
C GLY A 87 27.81 -13.60 4.51
N GLU A 88 26.86 -13.53 3.60
CA GLU A 88 26.85 -12.55 2.50
C GLU A 88 26.23 -11.22 2.95
N GLN A 89 26.91 -10.12 2.65
CA GLN A 89 26.37 -8.79 2.88
C GLN A 89 25.33 -8.46 1.82
N GLN A 90 24.10 -8.20 2.27
CA GLN A 90 23.01 -7.78 1.40
C GLN A 90 22.57 -6.35 1.75
N TRP A 91 22.22 -5.62 0.69
CA TRP A 91 21.64 -4.29 0.81
C TRP A 91 20.11 -4.39 0.80
N ARG A 92 19.50 -3.72 1.73
CA ARG A 92 18.05 -3.59 1.77
C ARG A 92 17.67 -2.13 1.70
N THR A 93 17.04 -1.75 0.60
CA THR A 93 16.50 -0.41 0.41
C THR A 93 15.08 -0.36 0.93
N SER A 94 14.80 0.58 1.81
CA SER A 94 13.45 0.84 2.33
C SER A 94 13.18 2.34 2.45
N VAL A 95 11.92 2.69 2.52
CA VAL A 95 11.49 4.08 2.77
C VAL A 95 11.19 4.22 4.25
N VAL A 96 11.93 5.09 4.94
CA VAL A 96 11.62 5.51 6.31
C VAL A 96 10.59 6.62 6.24
N VAL A 97 9.40 6.35 6.76
CA VAL A 97 8.26 7.25 6.65
C VAL A 97 8.28 8.26 7.79
N ASP A 98 8.33 9.54 7.44
CA ASP A 98 8.26 10.65 8.40
C ASP A 98 6.82 11.10 8.62
N ASN A 99 6.00 11.11 7.56
CA ASN A 99 4.60 11.46 7.60
C ASN A 99 3.76 10.53 6.73
N PHE A 100 2.51 10.34 7.11
CA PHE A 100 1.54 9.61 6.32
C PHE A 100 0.16 10.26 6.39
N ALA A 101 -0.65 10.02 5.38
CA ALA A 101 -2.03 10.49 5.28
C ALA A 101 -2.93 9.37 4.79
N TRP A 102 -4.10 9.25 5.41
CA TRP A 102 -5.15 8.37 4.91
C TRP A 102 -5.84 9.04 3.72
N LEU A 103 -5.92 8.36 2.61
CA LEU A 103 -6.58 8.84 1.39
C LEU A 103 -7.94 8.19 1.18
N GLU A 104 -8.38 7.41 2.15
CA GLU A 104 -9.68 6.77 2.20
C GLU A 104 -10.41 7.14 3.49
N SER A 105 -11.74 7.05 3.46
CA SER A 105 -12.55 7.23 4.66
C SER A 105 -12.40 6.04 5.62
N ARG A 106 -12.55 6.30 6.90
CA ARG A 106 -12.56 5.25 7.93
C ARG A 106 -13.62 4.18 7.64
N ALA A 107 -14.77 4.57 7.12
CA ALA A 107 -15.84 3.65 6.73
C ALA A 107 -15.40 2.63 5.67
N MET A 108 -14.60 3.03 4.68
CA MET A 108 -14.06 2.11 3.68
C MET A 108 -13.06 1.11 4.27
N THR A 109 -12.24 1.55 5.20
CA THR A 109 -11.29 0.67 5.90
C THR A 109 -12.02 -0.36 6.77
N GLU A 110 -13.02 0.06 7.51
CA GLU A 110 -13.84 -0.83 8.34
C GLU A 110 -14.67 -1.80 7.49
N SER A 111 -15.20 -1.36 6.36
CA SER A 111 -15.91 -2.21 5.42
C SER A 111 -15.03 -3.33 4.86
N ARG A 112 -13.75 -3.07 4.60
CA ARG A 112 -12.80 -4.11 4.20
C ARG A 112 -12.49 -5.08 5.33
N ARG A 113 -12.35 -4.60 6.57
CA ARG A 113 -12.16 -5.47 7.74
C ARG A 113 -13.33 -6.41 7.95
N SER A 114 -14.55 -5.91 7.85
CA SER A 114 -15.77 -6.73 7.97
C SER A 114 -16.01 -7.63 6.76
N GLY A 115 -15.70 -7.18 5.54
CA GLY A 115 -15.81 -7.96 4.31
C GLY A 115 -14.83 -9.13 4.24
N SER A 116 -13.66 -9.02 4.86
CA SER A 116 -12.71 -10.13 4.97
C SER A 116 -13.21 -11.25 5.91
N MET A 117 -14.17 -10.95 6.78
CA MET A 117 -14.85 -11.97 7.61
C MET A 117 -16.05 -12.63 6.92
N GLN A 118 -16.56 -12.07 5.83
CA GLN A 118 -17.75 -12.56 5.13
C GLN A 118 -17.48 -13.29 3.81
N ALA A 119 -16.25 -13.64 3.51
CA ALA A 119 -15.88 -14.43 2.33
C ALA A 119 -16.12 -15.94 2.50
N THR A 120 -16.99 -16.36 3.43
CA THR A 120 -17.50 -17.72 3.53
C THR A 120 -19.01 -17.70 3.62
N GLY A 121 -19.67 -17.50 2.49
CA GLY A 121 -21.14 -17.51 2.44
C GLY A 121 -21.63 -17.28 1.03
N THR A 122 -21.68 -18.36 0.33
CA THR A 122 -22.43 -18.73 -0.88
C THR A 122 -23.65 -17.87 -1.22
N ASP A 123 -23.80 -17.72 -2.55
CA ASP A 123 -25.04 -17.63 -3.30
C ASP A 123 -25.82 -16.31 -3.26
N GLY A 124 -26.00 -15.83 -4.46
CA GLY A 124 -27.03 -14.89 -4.78
C GLY A 124 -26.66 -13.89 -5.88
N MET A 125 -26.11 -14.37 -6.97
CA MET A 125 -26.07 -13.58 -8.19
C MET A 125 -27.42 -13.70 -8.90
N PRO A 126 -28.23 -12.63 -8.99
CA PRO A 126 -29.40 -12.67 -9.84
C PRO A 126 -28.97 -12.70 -11.30
N PRO A 127 -29.52 -13.60 -12.12
CA PRO A 127 -29.20 -13.64 -13.53
C PRO A 127 -29.86 -12.46 -14.25
N GLY A 128 -29.07 -11.71 -15.02
CA GLY A 128 -29.53 -10.99 -16.16
C GLY A 128 -29.93 -9.53 -15.95
N ALA A 129 -28.96 -8.65 -16.18
CA ALA A 129 -29.19 -7.44 -16.97
C ALA A 129 -28.00 -7.31 -17.93
N PRO A 130 -28.21 -7.28 -19.25
CA PRO A 130 -27.16 -6.96 -20.18
C PRO A 130 -26.76 -5.49 -19.94
N ALA A 131 -25.53 -5.29 -19.48
CA ALA A 131 -24.95 -3.97 -19.47
C ALA A 131 -24.72 -3.57 -20.94
N GLU A 132 -25.55 -2.70 -21.45
CA GLU A 132 -25.24 -2.01 -22.70
C GLU A 132 -23.93 -1.25 -22.52
N PRO A 133 -22.98 -1.38 -23.45
CA PRO A 133 -21.79 -0.56 -23.43
C PRO A 133 -22.23 0.88 -23.69
N ALA A 134 -22.06 1.75 -22.70
CA ALA A 134 -22.18 3.18 -22.90
C ALA A 134 -21.08 3.57 -23.88
N GLU A 135 -21.47 3.84 -25.12
CA GLU A 135 -20.62 4.52 -26.08
C GLU A 135 -20.30 5.91 -25.53
N ILE A 136 -19.11 6.05 -24.99
CA ILE A 136 -18.54 7.36 -24.70
C ILE A 136 -18.15 7.93 -26.04
N ALA A 137 -18.96 8.87 -26.54
CA ALA A 137 -18.62 9.64 -27.71
C ALA A 137 -17.27 10.34 -27.49
N THR A 138 -16.34 10.08 -28.38
CA THR A 138 -14.96 10.60 -28.32
C THR A 138 -14.87 12.11 -28.54
N ASP A 139 -15.99 12.82 -28.68
CA ASP A 139 -16.05 14.26 -28.97
C ASP A 139 -16.00 15.17 -27.71
N ASP A 140 -16.05 14.60 -26.49
CA ASP A 140 -16.04 15.41 -25.26
C ASP A 140 -14.75 15.36 -24.47
N LEU A 141 -13.64 14.94 -25.05
CA LEU A 141 -12.33 15.02 -24.42
C LEU A 141 -11.69 16.37 -24.70
N PRO A 142 -11.42 17.21 -23.70
CA PRO A 142 -10.72 18.48 -23.88
C PRO A 142 -9.23 18.24 -24.07
N PHE A 143 -8.84 17.97 -25.29
CA PHE A 143 -7.45 17.99 -25.74
C PHE A 143 -7.37 18.78 -27.04
#